data_356b90927ba89731802f667e9bfada4e
#
_entry.id   356b90927ba89731802f667e9bfada4e
#
_cell.length_a   1.000
_cell.length_b   1.000
_cell.length_c   1.000
_cell.angle_alpha   90.00
_cell.angle_beta   90.00
_cell.angle_gamma   90.00
#
_symmetry.space_group_name_H-M   'P 1'
#
loop_
_entity.id
_entity.type
_entity.pdbx_description
1 polymer ?
#
loop_
_entity_poly.entity_id
_entity_poly.type
_entity_poly.pdbx_seq_one_letter_code
_entity_poly.pdbx_strand_id
1 'polypeptide(L)'
;MSTDIPGIDPLLALRAPQDPACDVFLTGTVFLDIIFTGLDSAPVRGTESWARGMGSSPGGVANMATALSRLGLHTSLAAAFGDDHYGEYCWDALEQGEGIDLSMSRTVPGWHSPVTVSMAYEGERTMVSHGHEAPAPAMATVPGRTFPHCPPRARAAVASLAPGRSEPWVASAARHGARIFADVGWDETGRWDLDALPDLAHCEAFLPNAEEAMRYTRTDCPRAAAHALAGRVPLAVVTLGAEGAYAVDGRTGATAEVPAIDVAALDPTGAGDVFVAGFVTGTLANWPLADRLAFAGLTAALSVQEFGGSLSAPGWAEIAAWWQQVRTCADQDPAALERYAFLQELLPAAARSWPLRRAVPTIGFRQ
;
A
#
# COMPACT_ATOMS: atom_id res chain seq x y z
N MET A 1 13.97 24.36 12.58
CA MET A 1 14.16 24.93 11.22
C MET A 1 13.86 23.79 10.26
N SER A 2 12.70 23.82 9.62
CA SER A 2 12.31 22.85 8.60
C SER A 2 13.09 23.18 7.34
N THR A 3 13.97 22.29 6.90
CA THR A 3 14.57 22.37 5.58
C THR A 3 13.63 21.60 4.65
N ASP A 4 12.70 22.30 4.02
CA ASP A 4 11.90 21.76 2.94
C ASP A 4 12.82 21.41 1.77
N ILE A 5 13.17 20.15 1.65
CA ILE A 5 13.81 19.62 0.45
C ILE A 5 12.71 18.97 -0.38
N PRO A 6 12.49 19.44 -1.62
CA PRO A 6 11.42 18.92 -2.45
C PRO A 6 11.64 17.42 -2.73
N GLY A 7 10.65 16.61 -2.38
CA GLY A 7 10.57 15.23 -2.81
C GLY A 7 10.55 15.10 -4.33
N ILE A 8 10.84 13.92 -4.91
CA ILE A 8 10.61 13.68 -6.34
C ILE A 8 9.10 13.63 -6.56
N ASP A 9 8.61 14.43 -7.47
CA ASP A 9 7.29 14.25 -8.05
C ASP A 9 7.42 13.40 -9.32
N PRO A 10 7.05 12.11 -9.27
CA PRO A 10 7.19 11.21 -10.44
C PRO A 10 6.26 11.62 -11.59
N LEU A 11 5.30 12.49 -11.33
CA LEU A 11 4.32 12.98 -12.31
C LEU A 11 4.63 14.38 -12.81
N LEU A 12 5.72 15.01 -12.40
CA LEU A 12 6.02 16.42 -12.69
C LEU A 12 5.90 16.74 -14.20
N ALA A 13 6.45 15.89 -15.05
CA ALA A 13 6.42 16.08 -16.51
C ALA A 13 5.02 15.80 -17.12
N LEU A 14 4.12 15.16 -16.38
CA LEU A 14 2.79 14.76 -16.81
C LEU A 14 1.68 15.62 -16.22
N ARG A 15 2.03 16.57 -15.32
CA ARG A 15 1.04 17.45 -14.69
C ARG A 15 0.57 18.53 -15.65
N ALA A 16 -0.75 18.70 -15.72
CA ALA A 16 -1.39 19.76 -16.48
C ALA A 16 -2.24 20.65 -15.55
N PRO A 17 -2.44 21.94 -15.89
CA PRO A 17 -3.17 22.89 -15.03
C PRO A 17 -4.61 22.46 -14.66
N GLN A 18 -5.23 21.64 -15.50
CA GLN A 18 -6.59 21.10 -15.29
C GLN A 18 -6.65 19.82 -14.46
N ASP A 19 -5.50 19.25 -14.14
CA ASP A 19 -5.45 18.02 -13.35
C ASP A 19 -6.01 18.21 -11.94
N PRO A 20 -6.55 17.15 -11.32
CA PRO A 20 -6.96 17.22 -9.94
C PRO A 20 -5.75 17.45 -9.02
N ALA A 21 -5.96 18.19 -7.93
CA ALA A 21 -4.92 18.39 -6.91
C ALA A 21 -4.55 17.10 -6.18
N CYS A 22 -5.49 16.14 -6.09
CA CYS A 22 -5.27 14.81 -5.52
C CYS A 22 -4.79 13.85 -6.62
N ASP A 23 -3.69 13.14 -6.39
CA ASP A 23 -3.24 12.09 -7.30
C ASP A 23 -3.94 10.77 -6.99
N VAL A 24 -4.00 10.39 -5.70
CA VAL A 24 -4.61 9.12 -5.28
C VAL A 24 -5.54 9.33 -4.09
N PHE A 25 -6.76 8.84 -4.22
CA PHE A 25 -7.77 8.81 -3.16
C PHE A 25 -7.92 7.39 -2.62
N LEU A 26 -7.98 7.28 -1.30
CA LEU A 26 -8.22 6.02 -0.59
C LEU A 26 -9.29 6.20 0.50
N THR A 27 -9.93 5.09 0.83
CA THR A 27 -10.79 5.02 2.02
C THR A 27 -10.66 3.63 2.66
N GLY A 28 -10.79 3.56 3.96
CA GLY A 28 -10.71 2.29 4.68
C GLY A 28 -10.54 2.50 6.18
N THR A 29 -10.28 1.40 6.88
CA THR A 29 -10.03 1.41 8.31
C THR A 29 -8.55 1.68 8.58
N VAL A 30 -8.28 2.65 9.45
CA VAL A 30 -6.95 2.89 10.02
C VAL A 30 -6.89 2.18 11.37
N PHE A 31 -5.89 1.34 11.56
CA PHE A 31 -5.58 0.67 12.82
C PHE A 31 -4.40 1.35 13.50
N LEU A 32 -4.31 1.27 14.81
CA LEU A 32 -3.01 1.32 15.47
C LEU A 32 -2.42 -0.08 15.44
N ASP A 33 -1.34 -0.29 14.73
CA ASP A 33 -0.58 -1.54 14.76
C ASP A 33 0.48 -1.48 15.87
N ILE A 34 0.46 -2.46 16.75
CA ILE A 34 1.47 -2.71 17.78
C ILE A 34 2.19 -4.00 17.39
N ILE A 35 3.47 -3.90 17.08
CA ILE A 35 4.25 -4.99 16.51
C ILE A 35 5.31 -5.42 17.51
N PHE A 36 5.31 -6.71 17.90
CA PHE A 36 6.34 -7.33 18.69
C PHE A 36 7.18 -8.26 17.82
N THR A 37 8.51 -8.15 17.94
CA THR A 37 9.46 -9.00 17.20
C THR A 37 10.48 -9.65 18.14
N GLY A 38 11.12 -10.72 17.63
CA GLY A 38 12.14 -11.41 18.39
C GLY A 38 11.60 -12.13 19.61
N LEU A 39 10.41 -12.70 19.50
CA LEU A 39 9.92 -13.69 20.45
C LEU A 39 10.68 -15.00 20.23
N ASP A 40 11.16 -15.62 21.29
CA ASP A 40 11.90 -16.89 21.22
C ASP A 40 10.98 -18.08 20.94
N SER A 41 9.69 -17.94 21.24
CA SER A 41 8.63 -18.94 20.96
C SER A 41 7.26 -18.28 20.98
N ALA A 42 6.25 -19.03 20.55
CA ALA A 42 4.85 -18.61 20.69
C ALA A 42 4.53 -18.32 22.17
N PRO A 43 3.71 -17.30 22.46
CA PRO A 43 3.26 -17.01 23.82
C PRO A 43 2.57 -18.22 24.45
N VAL A 44 2.98 -18.56 25.66
CA VAL A 44 2.46 -19.73 26.40
C VAL A 44 1.40 -19.27 27.41
N ARG A 45 0.30 -19.98 27.46
CA ARG A 45 -0.82 -19.69 28.34
C ARG A 45 -0.41 -19.67 29.80
N GLY A 46 -0.72 -18.59 30.51
CA GLY A 46 -0.42 -18.44 31.94
C GLY A 46 1.02 -17.98 32.24
N THR A 47 1.79 -17.60 31.23
CA THR A 47 3.15 -17.06 31.37
C THR A 47 3.24 -15.67 30.77
N GLU A 48 4.32 -14.95 31.05
CA GLU A 48 4.70 -13.70 30.43
C GLU A 48 5.83 -13.96 29.42
N SER A 49 5.64 -13.50 28.18
CA SER A 49 6.66 -13.58 27.13
C SER A 49 7.24 -12.19 26.86
N TRP A 50 8.54 -12.10 26.69
CA TRP A 50 9.24 -10.82 26.42
C TRP A 50 9.73 -10.79 24.99
N ALA A 51 9.23 -9.82 24.21
CA ALA A 51 9.75 -9.52 22.89
C ALA A 51 11.07 -8.73 22.99
N ARG A 52 11.97 -8.91 22.03
CA ARG A 52 13.22 -8.13 21.94
C ARG A 52 12.98 -6.77 21.29
N GLY A 53 12.01 -6.67 20.40
CA GLY A 53 11.64 -5.43 19.73
C GLY A 53 10.15 -5.16 19.80
N MET A 54 9.80 -3.89 19.86
CA MET A 54 8.43 -3.40 19.81
C MET A 54 8.38 -2.12 18.97
N GLY A 55 7.35 -2.00 18.13
CA GLY A 55 7.05 -0.76 17.43
C GLY A 55 5.56 -0.53 17.31
N SER A 56 5.18 0.71 17.06
CA SER A 56 3.80 1.06 16.73
C SER A 56 3.74 2.05 15.59
N SER A 57 2.74 1.88 14.72
CA SER A 57 2.50 2.73 13.57
C SER A 57 1.02 2.72 13.19
N PRO A 58 0.53 3.70 12.42
CA PRO A 58 -0.73 3.54 11.72
C PRO A 58 -0.68 2.32 10.79
N GLY A 59 -1.75 1.53 10.74
CA GLY A 59 -1.87 0.34 9.91
C GLY A 59 -3.17 0.32 9.09
N GLY A 60 -3.49 -0.82 8.48
CA GLY A 60 -4.59 -0.96 7.56
C GLY A 60 -4.39 -0.10 6.31
N VAL A 61 -5.40 0.68 5.91
CA VAL A 61 -5.29 1.55 4.72
C VAL A 61 -4.15 2.59 4.83
N ALA A 62 -3.66 2.88 6.03
CA ALA A 62 -2.54 3.76 6.25
C ALA A 62 -1.22 3.24 5.63
N ASN A 63 -1.04 1.92 5.52
CA ASN A 63 0.13 1.33 4.87
C ASN A 63 0.28 1.86 3.43
N MET A 64 -0.80 1.75 2.68
CA MET A 64 -0.82 2.19 1.28
C MET A 64 -0.76 3.72 1.16
N ALA A 65 -1.51 4.45 1.99
CA ALA A 65 -1.53 5.91 1.96
C ALA A 65 -0.14 6.50 2.24
N THR A 66 0.58 5.97 3.23
CA THR A 66 1.94 6.38 3.58
C THR A 66 2.92 6.08 2.43
N ALA A 67 2.84 4.87 1.85
CA ALA A 67 3.70 4.49 0.73
C ALA A 67 3.51 5.43 -0.47
N LEU A 68 2.27 5.72 -0.86
CA LEU A 68 1.95 6.65 -1.95
C LEU A 68 2.49 8.06 -1.69
N SER A 69 2.31 8.58 -0.47
CA SER A 69 2.82 9.90 -0.09
C SER A 69 4.34 9.95 -0.16
N ARG A 70 5.05 8.94 0.36
CA ARG A 70 6.51 8.84 0.33
C ARG A 70 7.08 8.68 -1.08
N LEU A 71 6.26 8.15 -2.01
CA LEU A 71 6.58 8.08 -3.42
C LEU A 71 6.29 9.39 -4.19
N GLY A 72 5.87 10.46 -3.48
CA GLY A 72 5.69 11.80 -4.03
C GLY A 72 4.33 12.07 -4.64
N LEU A 73 3.33 11.24 -4.37
CA LEU A 73 1.95 11.44 -4.83
C LEU A 73 1.13 12.22 -3.80
N HIS A 74 0.35 13.18 -4.27
CA HIS A 74 -0.62 13.88 -3.44
C HIS A 74 -1.75 12.93 -3.05
N THR A 75 -1.69 12.40 -1.83
CA THR A 75 -2.57 11.34 -1.32
C THR A 75 -3.64 11.93 -0.42
N SER A 76 -4.90 11.60 -0.67
CA SER A 76 -6.05 11.96 0.19
C SER A 76 -6.68 10.69 0.75
N LEU A 77 -6.90 10.66 2.06
CA LEU A 77 -7.49 9.54 2.79
C LEU A 77 -8.80 9.97 3.45
N ALA A 78 -9.84 9.15 3.27
CA ALA A 78 -11.09 9.29 3.99
C ALA A 78 -11.25 8.12 4.96
N ALA A 79 -11.08 8.38 6.27
CA ALA A 79 -11.16 7.40 7.33
C ALA A 79 -11.82 7.99 8.59
N ALA A 80 -12.30 7.11 9.46
CA ALA A 80 -12.72 7.46 10.81
C ALA A 80 -11.58 7.21 11.80
N PHE A 81 -11.42 8.12 12.75
CA PHE A 81 -10.47 8.03 13.86
C PHE A 81 -11.25 8.14 15.18
N GLY A 82 -10.86 7.39 16.20
CA GLY A 82 -11.42 7.57 17.54
C GLY A 82 -10.97 8.90 18.16
N ASP A 83 -11.73 9.37 19.16
CA ASP A 83 -11.34 10.49 20.02
C ASP A 83 -10.46 10.04 21.20
N ASP A 84 -9.74 8.94 21.00
CA ASP A 84 -8.79 8.37 21.94
C ASP A 84 -7.32 8.66 21.52
N HIS A 85 -6.36 8.33 22.39
CA HIS A 85 -4.94 8.55 22.14
C HIS A 85 -4.43 7.79 20.90
N TYR A 86 -5.06 6.69 20.50
CA TYR A 86 -4.67 5.90 19.33
C TYR A 86 -5.08 6.62 18.06
N GLY A 87 -6.30 7.18 18.03
CA GLY A 87 -6.79 7.99 16.92
C GLY A 87 -6.01 9.27 16.75
N GLU A 88 -5.71 9.98 17.84
CA GLU A 88 -4.87 11.19 17.84
C GLU A 88 -3.47 10.90 17.28
N TYR A 89 -2.81 9.84 17.77
CA TYR A 89 -1.49 9.43 17.26
C TYR A 89 -1.52 9.10 15.77
N CYS A 90 -2.50 8.30 15.32
CA CYS A 90 -2.62 7.93 13.91
C CYS A 90 -2.90 9.16 13.03
N TRP A 91 -3.78 10.06 13.47
CA TRP A 91 -4.08 11.31 12.76
C TRP A 91 -2.82 12.16 12.58
N ASP A 92 -2.12 12.45 13.67
CA ASP A 92 -0.91 13.29 13.64
C ASP A 92 0.21 12.66 12.80
N ALA A 93 0.40 11.34 12.91
CA ALA A 93 1.40 10.63 12.11
C ALA A 93 1.12 10.75 10.61
N LEU A 94 -0.15 10.60 10.20
CA LEU A 94 -0.52 10.64 8.79
C LEU A 94 -0.55 12.06 8.23
N GLU A 95 -1.17 13.02 8.94
CA GLU A 95 -1.32 14.40 8.48
C GLU A 95 -0.01 15.18 8.61
N GLN A 96 0.54 15.25 9.84
CA GLN A 96 1.72 16.08 10.13
C GLN A 96 3.03 15.37 9.75
N GLY A 97 3.07 14.05 9.95
CA GLY A 97 4.25 13.24 9.69
C GLY A 97 4.42 12.91 8.21
N GLU A 98 3.37 12.43 7.55
CA GLU A 98 3.44 11.92 6.18
C GLU A 98 2.82 12.88 5.13
N GLY A 99 2.20 13.98 5.55
CA GLY A 99 1.61 14.97 4.65
C GLY A 99 0.39 14.46 3.86
N ILE A 100 -0.33 13.49 4.40
CA ILE A 100 -1.54 12.94 3.79
C ILE A 100 -2.70 13.90 4.06
N ASP A 101 -3.47 14.21 3.01
CA ASP A 101 -4.68 15.02 3.14
C ASP A 101 -5.80 14.22 3.83
N LEU A 102 -6.11 14.58 5.08
CA LEU A 102 -7.18 13.99 5.89
C LEU A 102 -8.46 14.83 5.88
N SER A 103 -8.61 15.80 4.98
CA SER A 103 -9.77 16.68 4.93
C SER A 103 -11.12 15.94 4.74
N MET A 104 -11.08 14.71 4.21
CA MET A 104 -12.24 13.82 4.07
C MET A 104 -12.39 12.85 5.26
N SER A 105 -11.46 12.85 6.19
CA SER A 105 -11.47 12.05 7.42
C SER A 105 -12.15 12.79 8.56
N ARG A 106 -12.52 12.08 9.62
CA ARG A 106 -13.07 12.70 10.83
C ARG A 106 -12.73 11.93 12.10
N THR A 107 -12.62 12.65 13.20
CA THR A 107 -12.67 12.09 14.55
C THR A 107 -14.11 11.79 14.94
N VAL A 108 -14.36 10.62 15.52
CA VAL A 108 -15.69 10.13 15.92
C VAL A 108 -15.77 10.09 17.43
N PRO A 109 -16.56 10.97 18.08
CA PRO A 109 -16.67 11.02 19.52
C PRO A 109 -17.19 9.71 20.13
N GLY A 110 -16.50 9.23 21.17
CA GLY A 110 -16.88 8.03 21.92
C GLY A 110 -16.67 6.72 21.15
N TRP A 111 -16.03 6.77 19.99
CA TRP A 111 -15.67 5.57 19.23
C TRP A 111 -14.20 5.20 19.49
N HIS A 112 -13.96 3.93 19.84
CA HIS A 112 -12.62 3.44 20.11
C HIS A 112 -11.89 3.12 18.80
N SER A 113 -10.67 3.64 18.65
CA SER A 113 -9.84 3.36 17.47
C SER A 113 -9.52 1.87 17.36
N PRO A 114 -9.56 1.28 16.15
CA PRO A 114 -9.15 -0.10 15.95
C PRO A 114 -7.66 -0.30 16.26
N VAL A 115 -7.32 -1.45 16.84
CA VAL A 115 -5.95 -1.82 17.21
C VAL A 115 -5.66 -3.22 16.70
N THR A 116 -4.46 -3.42 16.15
CA THR A 116 -3.92 -4.74 15.85
C THR A 116 -2.63 -4.95 16.63
N VAL A 117 -2.52 -6.08 17.31
CA VAL A 117 -1.26 -6.56 17.91
C VAL A 117 -0.72 -7.66 17.02
N SER A 118 0.48 -7.46 16.48
CA SER A 118 1.20 -8.44 15.67
C SER A 118 2.38 -9.00 16.48
N MET A 119 2.55 -10.31 16.49
CA MET A 119 3.63 -11.02 17.17
C MET A 119 4.35 -11.92 16.17
N ALA A 120 5.65 -11.67 15.96
CA ALA A 120 6.49 -12.43 15.04
C ALA A 120 7.38 -13.41 15.82
N TYR A 121 7.30 -14.70 15.46
CA TYR A 121 8.17 -15.77 15.96
C TYR A 121 8.31 -16.86 14.89
N GLU A 122 9.45 -17.52 14.85
CA GLU A 122 9.75 -18.64 13.92
C GLU A 122 9.52 -18.31 12.43
N GLY A 123 9.66 -17.03 12.05
CA GLY A 123 9.46 -16.58 10.65
C GLY A 123 8.00 -16.36 10.25
N GLU A 124 7.06 -16.63 11.16
CA GLU A 124 5.62 -16.44 10.98
C GLU A 124 5.10 -15.34 11.90
N ARG A 125 3.88 -14.89 11.67
CA ARG A 125 3.22 -13.90 12.52
C ARG A 125 1.84 -14.34 12.96
N THR A 126 1.51 -13.97 14.18
CA THR A 126 0.15 -14.09 14.71
C THR A 126 -0.37 -12.70 15.02
N MET A 127 -1.61 -12.41 14.62
CA MET A 127 -2.24 -11.13 14.86
C MET A 127 -3.51 -11.28 15.68
N VAL A 128 -3.73 -10.31 16.57
CA VAL A 128 -4.98 -10.15 17.30
C VAL A 128 -5.46 -8.72 17.07
N SER A 129 -6.63 -8.57 16.47
CA SER A 129 -7.23 -7.27 16.20
C SER A 129 -8.47 -7.05 17.06
N HIS A 130 -8.65 -5.81 17.48
CA HIS A 130 -9.89 -5.31 18.06
C HIS A 130 -10.35 -4.09 17.28
N GLY A 131 -11.64 -4.06 16.96
CA GLY A 131 -12.28 -2.94 16.31
C GLY A 131 -13.74 -3.23 16.06
N HIS A 132 -14.49 -2.21 15.78
CA HIS A 132 -15.90 -2.31 15.38
C HIS A 132 -16.18 -1.21 14.36
N GLU A 133 -17.24 -1.41 13.61
CA GLU A 133 -17.63 -0.49 12.57
C GLU A 133 -17.83 0.93 13.10
N ALA A 134 -17.26 1.91 12.43
CA ALA A 134 -17.42 3.30 12.82
C ALA A 134 -18.89 3.73 12.63
N PRO A 135 -19.43 4.55 13.54
CA PRO A 135 -20.79 5.07 13.38
C PRO A 135 -20.95 5.84 12.07
N ALA A 136 -22.03 5.60 11.36
CA ALA A 136 -22.35 6.34 10.14
C ALA A 136 -22.83 7.78 10.46
N PRO A 137 -22.44 8.78 9.64
CA PRO A 137 -21.49 8.74 8.55
C PRO A 137 -20.05 8.68 9.06
N ALA A 138 -19.28 7.71 8.57
CA ALA A 138 -17.90 7.51 9.01
C ALA A 138 -16.93 8.57 8.47
N MET A 139 -17.36 9.39 7.52
CA MET A 139 -16.51 10.36 6.81
C MET A 139 -17.02 11.79 6.99
N ALA A 140 -16.10 12.74 6.87
CA ALA A 140 -16.45 14.15 6.93
C ALA A 140 -17.33 14.57 5.76
N THR A 141 -18.32 15.41 6.04
CA THR A 141 -19.04 16.17 5.01
C THR A 141 -18.29 17.47 4.78
N VAL A 142 -17.70 17.62 3.59
CA VAL A 142 -17.16 18.90 3.15
C VAL A 142 -18.29 19.71 2.54
N PRO A 143 -18.41 21.04 2.78
CA PRO A 143 -19.43 21.86 2.17
C PRO A 143 -19.54 21.64 0.66
N GLY A 144 -20.73 21.27 0.19
CA GLY A 144 -20.99 20.97 -1.23
C GLY A 144 -20.56 19.56 -1.70
N ARG A 145 -20.02 18.71 -0.82
CA ARG A 145 -19.68 17.32 -1.14
C ARG A 145 -20.22 16.40 -0.04
N THR A 146 -20.91 15.35 -0.44
CA THR A 146 -21.41 14.32 0.48
C THR A 146 -20.75 13.00 0.12
N PHE A 147 -19.78 12.56 0.94
CA PHE A 147 -19.25 11.21 0.83
C PHE A 147 -20.34 10.19 1.28
N PRO A 148 -20.46 9.00 0.67
CA PRO A 148 -19.62 8.42 -0.37
C PRO A 148 -19.99 8.77 -1.82
N HIS A 149 -20.99 9.60 -2.07
CA HIS A 149 -21.49 9.87 -3.41
C HIS A 149 -20.61 10.83 -4.22
N CYS A 150 -19.82 11.66 -3.53
CA CYS A 150 -18.94 12.65 -4.16
C CYS A 150 -17.50 12.53 -3.62
N PRO A 151 -16.72 11.53 -4.05
CA PRO A 151 -15.30 11.45 -3.70
C PRO A 151 -14.55 12.65 -4.28
N PRO A 152 -13.38 13.01 -3.76
CA PRO A 152 -12.54 14.03 -4.37
C PRO A 152 -12.17 13.62 -5.80
N ARG A 153 -11.97 14.61 -6.69
CA ARG A 153 -11.41 14.31 -8.00
C ARG A 153 -9.95 13.91 -7.82
N ALA A 154 -9.61 12.73 -8.34
CA ALA A 154 -8.26 12.17 -8.27
C ALA A 154 -7.87 11.55 -9.60
N ARG A 155 -6.57 11.39 -9.85
CA ARG A 155 -6.06 10.64 -11.03
C ARG A 155 -6.29 9.14 -10.88
N ALA A 156 -6.17 8.65 -9.66
CA ALA A 156 -6.42 7.26 -9.29
C ALA A 156 -7.16 7.17 -7.96
N ALA A 157 -7.75 6.01 -7.71
CA ALA A 157 -8.22 5.64 -6.39
C ALA A 157 -7.94 4.16 -6.14
N VAL A 158 -7.75 3.81 -4.87
CA VAL A 158 -7.58 2.42 -4.47
C VAL A 158 -8.78 1.98 -3.64
N ALA A 159 -9.37 0.85 -4.03
CA ALA A 159 -10.55 0.27 -3.41
C ALA A 159 -10.23 -1.13 -2.88
N SER A 160 -10.55 -1.39 -1.61
CA SER A 160 -10.57 -2.74 -1.08
C SER A 160 -11.95 -3.35 -1.34
N LEU A 161 -11.99 -4.38 -2.18
CA LEU A 161 -13.24 -5.05 -2.57
C LEU A 161 -13.63 -6.11 -1.55
N ALA A 162 -14.93 -6.24 -1.31
CA ALA A 162 -15.47 -7.28 -0.43
C ALA A 162 -16.72 -7.93 -1.06
N PRO A 163 -16.91 -9.26 -0.85
CA PRO A 163 -18.05 -9.97 -1.41
C PRO A 163 -19.40 -9.38 -0.98
N GLY A 164 -20.27 -9.14 -1.95
CA GLY A 164 -21.62 -8.63 -1.73
C GLY A 164 -21.69 -7.15 -1.33
N ARG A 165 -20.56 -6.45 -1.26
CA ARG A 165 -20.49 -5.04 -0.89
C ARG A 165 -20.15 -4.17 -2.10
N SER A 166 -20.97 -3.16 -2.35
CA SER A 166 -20.68 -2.13 -3.35
C SER A 166 -20.51 -0.79 -2.68
N GLU A 167 -19.44 -0.10 -3.06
CA GLU A 167 -19.13 1.23 -2.55
C GLU A 167 -19.48 2.28 -3.60
N PRO A 168 -20.53 3.09 -3.39
CA PRO A 168 -20.99 4.05 -4.40
C PRO A 168 -19.95 5.04 -4.89
N TRP A 169 -18.93 5.32 -4.06
CA TRP A 169 -17.83 6.21 -4.42
C TRP A 169 -16.93 5.64 -5.54
N VAL A 170 -16.78 4.30 -5.63
CA VAL A 170 -15.94 3.64 -6.64
C VAL A 170 -16.46 3.94 -8.03
N ALA A 171 -17.74 3.61 -8.29
CA ALA A 171 -18.38 3.94 -9.56
C ALA A 171 -18.40 5.45 -9.84
N SER A 172 -18.54 6.29 -8.80
CA SER A 172 -18.51 7.74 -8.95
C SER A 172 -17.12 8.23 -9.32
N ALA A 173 -16.05 7.78 -8.67
CA ALA A 173 -14.67 8.14 -8.99
C ALA A 173 -14.30 7.73 -10.42
N ALA A 174 -14.65 6.51 -10.83
CA ALA A 174 -14.42 6.01 -12.19
C ALA A 174 -15.11 6.88 -13.25
N ARG A 175 -16.38 7.26 -13.04
CA ARG A 175 -17.09 8.17 -13.95
C ARG A 175 -16.46 9.57 -14.05
N HIS A 176 -15.75 10.02 -13.01
CA HIS A 176 -15.03 11.28 -13.00
C HIS A 176 -13.58 11.16 -13.51
N GLY A 177 -13.22 9.98 -14.05
CA GLY A 177 -11.95 9.75 -14.73
C GLY A 177 -10.82 9.24 -13.84
N ALA A 178 -11.10 8.88 -12.58
CA ALA A 178 -10.12 8.22 -11.75
C ALA A 178 -9.90 6.77 -12.23
N ARG A 179 -8.65 6.35 -12.30
CA ARG A 179 -8.26 4.95 -12.54
C ARG A 179 -8.40 4.20 -11.22
N ILE A 180 -9.23 3.15 -11.18
CA ILE A 180 -9.49 2.40 -9.96
C ILE A 180 -8.56 1.19 -9.89
N PHE A 181 -7.79 1.09 -8.82
CA PHE A 181 -6.97 -0.06 -8.49
C PHE A 181 -7.67 -0.82 -7.36
N ALA A 182 -7.83 -2.11 -7.53
CA ALA A 182 -8.53 -2.92 -6.55
C ALA A 182 -7.60 -3.90 -5.87
N ASP A 183 -7.77 -4.00 -4.57
CA ASP A 183 -7.24 -5.03 -3.73
C ASP A 183 -8.38 -5.80 -3.07
N VAL A 184 -8.11 -6.96 -2.51
CA VAL A 184 -9.04 -7.76 -1.72
C VAL A 184 -8.37 -8.21 -0.44
N GLY A 185 -9.16 -8.37 0.60
CA GLY A 185 -8.74 -9.11 1.78
C GLY A 185 -9.17 -10.58 1.69
N TRP A 186 -8.89 -11.30 2.76
CA TRP A 186 -9.35 -12.67 2.92
C TRP A 186 -10.89 -12.75 2.85
N ASP A 187 -11.41 -13.64 2.00
CA ASP A 187 -12.86 -13.86 1.91
C ASP A 187 -13.34 -14.76 3.06
N GLU A 188 -13.86 -14.14 4.12
CA GLU A 188 -14.40 -14.84 5.28
C GLU A 188 -15.59 -15.74 4.94
N THR A 189 -16.28 -15.50 3.81
CA THR A 189 -17.37 -16.36 3.35
C THR A 189 -16.86 -17.70 2.83
N GLY A 190 -15.59 -17.79 2.45
CA GLY A 190 -14.93 -18.94 1.87
C GLY A 190 -15.44 -19.29 0.46
N ARG A 191 -16.32 -18.47 -0.14
CA ARG A 191 -16.90 -18.74 -1.46
C ARG A 191 -15.99 -18.37 -2.61
N TRP A 192 -15.18 -17.33 -2.44
CA TRP A 192 -14.23 -16.86 -3.45
C TRP A 192 -14.88 -16.69 -4.83
N ASP A 193 -15.94 -15.89 -4.88
CA ASP A 193 -16.74 -15.68 -6.08
C ASP A 193 -16.48 -14.27 -6.65
N LEU A 194 -15.90 -14.21 -7.86
CA LEU A 194 -15.63 -12.94 -8.56
C LEU A 194 -16.92 -12.18 -8.89
N ASP A 195 -18.03 -12.88 -9.12
CA ASP A 195 -19.31 -12.23 -9.40
C ASP A 195 -19.92 -11.59 -8.15
N ALA A 196 -19.43 -11.97 -6.98
CA ALA A 196 -19.79 -11.32 -5.72
C ALA A 196 -19.00 -10.03 -5.45
N LEU A 197 -18.08 -9.61 -6.33
CA LEU A 197 -17.32 -8.35 -6.25
C LEU A 197 -17.88 -7.32 -7.23
N PRO A 198 -18.98 -6.61 -6.90
CA PRO A 198 -19.71 -5.80 -7.88
C PRO A 198 -18.88 -4.61 -8.41
N ASP A 199 -18.00 -4.05 -7.59
CA ASP A 199 -17.19 -2.90 -7.99
C ASP A 199 -16.00 -3.26 -8.87
N LEU A 200 -15.70 -4.55 -9.05
CA LEU A 200 -14.62 -5.02 -9.92
C LEU A 200 -14.82 -4.54 -11.38
N ALA A 201 -16.07 -4.39 -11.83
CA ALA A 201 -16.40 -3.89 -13.16
C ALA A 201 -15.95 -2.42 -13.41
N HIS A 202 -15.64 -1.68 -12.36
CA HIS A 202 -15.15 -0.30 -12.46
C HIS A 202 -13.62 -0.19 -12.37
N CYS A 203 -12.94 -1.32 -12.14
CA CYS A 203 -11.52 -1.34 -11.86
C CYS A 203 -10.68 -1.35 -13.14
N GLU A 204 -9.62 -0.55 -13.14
CA GLU A 204 -8.55 -0.57 -14.14
C GLU A 204 -7.63 -1.76 -13.92
N ALA A 205 -7.32 -2.04 -12.64
CA ALA A 205 -6.45 -3.13 -12.25
C ALA A 205 -6.98 -3.86 -11.01
N PHE A 206 -6.70 -5.17 -10.94
CA PHE A 206 -6.97 -6.01 -9.79
C PHE A 206 -5.68 -6.71 -9.35
N LEU A 207 -5.32 -6.55 -8.06
CA LEU A 207 -3.98 -6.87 -7.54
C LEU A 207 -4.03 -7.87 -6.36
N PRO A 208 -4.65 -9.05 -6.50
CA PRO A 208 -4.66 -10.07 -5.45
C PRO A 208 -3.28 -10.73 -5.29
N ASN A 209 -3.07 -11.39 -4.13
CA ASN A 209 -1.96 -12.31 -3.97
C ASN A 209 -2.25 -13.66 -4.69
N ALA A 210 -1.23 -14.52 -4.78
CA ALA A 210 -1.32 -15.80 -5.50
C ALA A 210 -2.45 -16.70 -4.97
N GLU A 211 -2.61 -16.78 -3.64
CA GLU A 211 -3.63 -17.62 -3.02
C GLU A 211 -5.04 -17.10 -3.32
N GLU A 212 -5.26 -15.81 -3.13
CA GLU A 212 -6.52 -15.13 -3.45
C GLU A 212 -6.87 -15.29 -4.93
N ALA A 213 -5.91 -15.00 -5.82
CA ALA A 213 -6.10 -15.12 -7.26
C ALA A 213 -6.52 -16.53 -7.67
N MET A 214 -5.81 -17.55 -7.19
CA MET A 214 -6.13 -18.96 -7.49
C MET A 214 -7.50 -19.36 -6.92
N ARG A 215 -7.85 -18.92 -5.73
CA ARG A 215 -9.15 -19.19 -5.11
C ARG A 215 -10.30 -18.55 -5.90
N TYR A 216 -10.19 -17.28 -6.25
CA TYR A 216 -11.20 -16.56 -7.03
C TYR A 216 -11.38 -17.12 -8.44
N THR A 217 -10.32 -17.64 -9.05
CA THR A 217 -10.36 -18.16 -10.42
C THR A 217 -10.52 -19.68 -10.53
N ARG A 218 -10.47 -20.40 -9.40
CA ARG A 218 -10.51 -21.88 -9.36
C ARG A 218 -9.37 -22.51 -10.16
N THR A 219 -8.20 -21.91 -10.14
CA THR A 219 -6.99 -22.41 -10.76
C THR A 219 -5.99 -22.90 -9.70
N ASP A 220 -5.03 -23.70 -10.11
CA ASP A 220 -3.95 -24.24 -9.28
C ASP A 220 -2.58 -23.60 -9.58
N CYS A 221 -2.58 -22.59 -10.45
CA CYS A 221 -1.37 -21.89 -10.87
C CYS A 221 -1.62 -20.36 -10.89
N PRO A 222 -0.76 -19.56 -10.22
CA PRO A 222 -0.94 -18.11 -10.18
C PRO A 222 -0.93 -17.44 -11.55
N ARG A 223 -0.13 -17.94 -12.52
CA ARG A 223 -0.11 -17.39 -13.88
C ARG A 223 -1.40 -17.69 -14.62
N ALA A 224 -1.95 -18.88 -14.45
CA ALA A 224 -3.28 -19.23 -15.00
C ALA A 224 -4.37 -18.35 -14.36
N ALA A 225 -4.27 -18.10 -13.06
CA ALA A 225 -5.16 -17.17 -12.35
C ALA A 225 -5.10 -15.75 -12.94
N ALA A 226 -3.91 -15.21 -13.18
CA ALA A 226 -3.75 -13.90 -13.80
C ALA A 226 -4.39 -13.80 -15.19
N HIS A 227 -4.23 -14.82 -16.03
CA HIS A 227 -4.90 -14.88 -17.33
C HIS A 227 -6.43 -14.95 -17.21
N ALA A 228 -6.96 -15.72 -16.26
CA ALA A 228 -8.40 -15.78 -16.01
C ALA A 228 -8.94 -14.41 -15.51
N LEU A 229 -8.22 -13.75 -14.62
CA LEU A 229 -8.57 -12.42 -14.12
C LEU A 229 -8.50 -11.35 -15.22
N ALA A 230 -7.57 -11.44 -16.16
CA ALA A 230 -7.47 -10.53 -17.30
C ALA A 230 -8.68 -10.59 -18.24
N GLY A 231 -9.50 -11.63 -18.16
CA GLY A 231 -10.82 -11.70 -18.79
C GLY A 231 -11.91 -10.89 -18.07
N ARG A 232 -11.63 -10.38 -16.87
CA ARG A 232 -12.59 -9.68 -16.00
C ARG A 232 -12.21 -8.23 -15.75
N VAL A 233 -10.91 -7.90 -15.80
CA VAL A 233 -10.36 -6.55 -15.58
C VAL A 233 -9.36 -6.23 -16.68
N PRO A 234 -9.17 -4.94 -17.00
CA PRO A 234 -8.17 -4.50 -17.98
C PRO A 234 -6.74 -4.93 -17.66
N LEU A 235 -6.39 -5.00 -16.38
CA LEU A 235 -5.04 -5.35 -15.93
C LEU A 235 -5.11 -6.24 -14.67
N ALA A 236 -4.69 -7.48 -14.82
CA ALA A 236 -4.55 -8.43 -13.71
C ALA A 236 -3.09 -8.46 -13.24
N VAL A 237 -2.86 -8.27 -11.95
CA VAL A 237 -1.53 -8.31 -11.33
C VAL A 237 -1.59 -9.27 -10.15
N VAL A 238 -0.75 -10.29 -10.15
CA VAL A 238 -0.71 -11.29 -9.08
C VAL A 238 0.65 -11.24 -8.39
N THR A 239 0.66 -10.96 -7.09
CA THR A 239 1.88 -11.03 -6.28
C THR A 239 2.17 -12.47 -5.89
N LEU A 240 3.43 -12.88 -5.99
CA LEU A 240 3.90 -14.24 -5.78
C LEU A 240 4.79 -14.36 -4.53
N GLY A 241 4.73 -13.40 -3.62
CA GLY A 241 5.59 -13.34 -2.44
C GLY A 241 7.07 -13.31 -2.80
N ALA A 242 7.86 -14.24 -2.28
CA ALA A 242 9.30 -14.33 -2.53
C ALA A 242 9.65 -14.74 -3.99
N GLU A 243 8.67 -15.10 -4.82
CA GLU A 243 8.89 -15.39 -6.24
C GLU A 243 8.73 -14.15 -7.12
N GLY A 244 8.16 -13.05 -6.59
CA GLY A 244 7.99 -11.79 -7.32
C GLY A 244 6.57 -11.47 -7.70
N ALA A 245 6.31 -11.10 -8.97
CA ALA A 245 4.98 -10.76 -9.45
C ALA A 245 4.79 -11.07 -10.94
N TYR A 246 3.56 -11.34 -11.31
CA TYR A 246 3.13 -11.61 -12.67
C TYR A 246 1.92 -10.76 -13.05
N ALA A 247 1.91 -10.18 -14.25
CA ALA A 247 0.80 -9.38 -14.73
C ALA A 247 0.41 -9.72 -16.15
N VAL A 248 -0.89 -9.56 -16.44
CA VAL A 248 -1.50 -9.72 -17.75
C VAL A 248 -2.34 -8.50 -18.09
N ASP A 249 -2.01 -7.83 -19.19
CA ASP A 249 -2.86 -6.80 -19.78
C ASP A 249 -3.95 -7.47 -20.61
N GLY A 250 -5.19 -7.46 -20.11
CA GLY A 250 -6.34 -8.08 -20.77
C GLY A 250 -6.77 -7.40 -22.09
N ARG A 251 -6.32 -6.15 -22.32
CA ARG A 251 -6.62 -5.40 -23.57
C ARG A 251 -5.71 -5.83 -24.73
N THR A 252 -4.46 -6.12 -24.40
CA THR A 252 -3.41 -6.41 -25.42
C THR A 252 -2.95 -7.87 -25.42
N GLY A 253 -3.21 -8.59 -24.33
CA GLY A 253 -2.64 -9.91 -24.08
C GLY A 253 -1.17 -9.88 -23.67
N ALA A 254 -0.57 -8.69 -23.49
CA ALA A 254 0.82 -8.57 -23.08
C ALA A 254 0.98 -9.06 -21.62
N THR A 255 2.09 -9.73 -21.36
CA THR A 255 2.45 -10.20 -20.02
C THR A 255 3.76 -9.61 -19.56
N ALA A 256 3.91 -9.49 -18.26
CA ALA A 256 5.17 -9.16 -17.62
C ALA A 256 5.37 -10.01 -16.36
N GLU A 257 6.58 -10.43 -16.13
CA GLU A 257 6.99 -11.17 -14.94
C GLU A 257 8.30 -10.60 -14.41
N VAL A 258 8.34 -10.37 -13.09
CA VAL A 258 9.51 -9.83 -12.41
C VAL A 258 9.77 -10.68 -11.18
N PRO A 259 10.98 -11.25 -11.02
CA PRO A 259 11.35 -11.96 -9.81
C PRO A 259 11.47 -10.99 -8.62
N ALA A 260 11.26 -11.50 -7.42
CA ALA A 260 11.50 -10.73 -6.20
C ALA A 260 12.98 -10.38 -6.07
N ILE A 261 13.25 -9.32 -5.32
CA ILE A 261 14.59 -9.00 -4.84
C ILE A 261 14.85 -9.84 -3.59
N ASP A 262 15.96 -10.56 -3.57
CA ASP A 262 16.37 -11.34 -2.40
C ASP A 262 16.83 -10.41 -1.28
N VAL A 263 16.10 -10.40 -0.18
CA VAL A 263 16.35 -9.55 0.99
C VAL A 263 16.08 -10.31 2.29
N ALA A 264 16.79 -9.93 3.34
CA ALA A 264 16.50 -10.42 4.69
C ALA A 264 15.25 -9.70 5.23
N ALA A 265 14.10 -10.37 5.16
CA ALA A 265 12.85 -9.81 5.65
C ALA A 265 12.84 -9.76 7.19
N LEU A 266 12.57 -8.59 7.74
CA LEU A 266 12.37 -8.35 9.17
C LEU A 266 10.88 -8.38 9.53
N ASP A 267 10.06 -7.66 8.77
CA ASP A 267 8.61 -7.56 8.98
C ASP A 267 7.87 -7.48 7.63
N PRO A 268 7.10 -8.51 7.23
CA PRO A 268 6.35 -8.50 5.98
C PRO A 268 5.02 -7.73 6.05
N THR A 269 4.72 -7.07 7.18
CA THR A 269 3.46 -6.35 7.37
C THR A 269 3.36 -5.18 6.38
N GLY A 270 2.27 -5.14 5.63
CA GLY A 270 2.01 -4.08 4.66
C GLY A 270 2.79 -4.19 3.33
N ALA A 271 3.58 -5.25 3.12
CA ALA A 271 4.34 -5.41 1.87
C ALA A 271 3.45 -5.40 0.60
N GLY A 272 2.27 -6.02 0.68
CA GLY A 272 1.26 -5.99 -0.39
C GLY A 272 0.75 -4.57 -0.66
N ASP A 273 0.46 -3.81 0.40
CA ASP A 273 0.03 -2.41 0.29
C ASP A 273 1.10 -1.53 -0.36
N VAL A 274 2.37 -1.73 0.03
CA VAL A 274 3.50 -1.00 -0.54
C VAL A 274 3.74 -1.40 -1.99
N PHE A 275 3.55 -2.68 -2.34
CA PHE A 275 3.58 -3.14 -3.73
C PHE A 275 2.50 -2.42 -4.58
N VAL A 276 1.25 -2.38 -4.09
CA VAL A 276 0.16 -1.67 -4.78
C VAL A 276 0.51 -0.19 -4.97
N ALA A 277 1.05 0.47 -3.94
CA ALA A 277 1.47 1.88 -4.02
C ALA A 277 2.55 2.11 -5.10
N GLY A 278 3.57 1.25 -5.16
CA GLY A 278 4.60 1.28 -6.20
C GLY A 278 4.01 1.06 -7.61
N PHE A 279 3.09 0.11 -7.75
CA PHE A 279 2.43 -0.19 -9.01
C PHE A 279 1.53 0.96 -9.49
N VAL A 280 0.77 1.58 -8.59
CA VAL A 280 -0.03 2.79 -8.87
C VAL A 280 0.86 3.93 -9.33
N THR A 281 1.97 4.17 -8.63
CA THR A 281 2.94 5.23 -9.00
C THR A 281 3.46 5.03 -10.41
N GLY A 282 3.98 3.86 -10.74
CA GLY A 282 4.49 3.56 -12.09
C GLY A 282 3.39 3.61 -13.16
N THR A 283 2.15 3.28 -12.79
CA THR A 283 1.02 3.35 -13.70
C THR A 283 0.62 4.80 -14.01
N LEU A 284 0.58 5.68 -13.00
CA LEU A 284 0.31 7.11 -13.19
C LEU A 284 1.44 7.81 -13.94
N ALA A 285 2.67 7.37 -13.76
CA ALA A 285 3.85 7.83 -14.48
C ALA A 285 3.97 7.28 -15.93
N ASN A 286 3.02 6.46 -16.36
CA ASN A 286 2.97 5.84 -17.70
C ASN A 286 4.19 4.96 -18.03
N TRP A 287 4.82 4.33 -17.02
CA TRP A 287 5.93 3.42 -17.26
C TRP A 287 5.49 2.12 -17.98
N PRO A 288 6.40 1.45 -18.70
CA PRO A 288 6.16 0.10 -19.23
C PRO A 288 5.71 -0.88 -18.13
N LEU A 289 4.90 -1.88 -18.47
CA LEU A 289 4.34 -2.82 -17.50
C LEU A 289 5.41 -3.54 -16.67
N ALA A 290 6.52 -3.92 -17.29
CA ALA A 290 7.64 -4.56 -16.60
C ALA A 290 8.28 -3.63 -15.56
N ASP A 291 8.46 -2.34 -15.89
CA ASP A 291 9.04 -1.34 -14.98
C ASP A 291 8.09 -1.06 -13.80
N ARG A 292 6.76 -1.06 -14.04
CA ARG A 292 5.76 -0.92 -12.95
C ARG A 292 5.88 -2.08 -11.96
N LEU A 293 5.99 -3.32 -12.46
CA LEU A 293 6.15 -4.51 -11.61
C LEU A 293 7.48 -4.49 -10.88
N ALA A 294 8.57 -4.15 -11.57
CA ALA A 294 9.90 -4.05 -10.97
C ALA A 294 9.92 -3.03 -9.84
N PHE A 295 9.36 -1.84 -10.07
CA PHE A 295 9.29 -0.79 -9.07
C PHE A 295 8.42 -1.18 -7.87
N ALA A 296 7.26 -1.77 -8.13
CA ALA A 296 6.39 -2.29 -7.08
C ALA A 296 7.07 -3.36 -6.22
N GLY A 297 7.77 -4.31 -6.87
CA GLY A 297 8.58 -5.32 -6.18
C GLY A 297 9.71 -4.71 -5.36
N LEU A 298 10.39 -3.68 -5.89
CA LEU A 298 11.46 -2.96 -5.18
C LEU A 298 10.93 -2.26 -3.93
N THR A 299 9.84 -1.52 -4.05
CA THR A 299 9.26 -0.81 -2.89
C THR A 299 8.81 -1.78 -1.80
N ALA A 300 8.19 -2.91 -2.16
CA ALA A 300 7.84 -3.97 -1.23
C ALA A 300 9.09 -4.62 -0.59
N ALA A 301 10.13 -4.93 -1.38
CA ALA A 301 11.36 -5.52 -0.87
C ALA A 301 12.11 -4.60 0.10
N LEU A 302 12.08 -3.29 -0.12
CA LEU A 302 12.66 -2.33 0.81
C LEU A 302 11.84 -2.23 2.10
N SER A 303 10.51 -2.27 2.02
CA SER A 303 9.65 -2.16 3.20
C SER A 303 9.80 -3.32 4.17
N VAL A 304 9.96 -4.55 3.68
CA VAL A 304 10.08 -5.74 4.54
C VAL A 304 11.39 -5.81 5.33
N GLN A 305 12.38 -5.01 4.99
CA GLN A 305 13.66 -4.92 5.70
C GLN A 305 13.61 -3.98 6.90
N GLU A 306 12.56 -3.19 7.01
CA GLU A 306 12.35 -2.23 8.07
C GLU A 306 11.24 -2.70 9.01
N PHE A 307 11.10 -2.00 10.12
CA PHE A 307 10.14 -2.32 11.17
C PHE A 307 9.03 -1.26 11.20
N GLY A 308 7.78 -1.70 11.28
CA GLY A 308 6.70 -0.76 11.60
C GLY A 308 5.60 -0.56 10.57
N GLY A 309 5.19 -1.58 9.82
CA GLY A 309 4.00 -1.51 8.97
C GLY A 309 4.04 -0.34 7.98
N SER A 310 3.12 0.63 8.12
CA SER A 310 3.07 1.79 7.22
C SER A 310 4.37 2.61 7.21
N LEU A 311 5.01 2.76 8.39
CA LEU A 311 6.21 3.58 8.53
C LEU A 311 7.49 2.87 8.05
N SER A 312 7.41 1.61 7.61
CA SER A 312 8.48 0.89 6.92
C SER A 312 8.51 1.17 5.40
N ALA A 313 7.46 1.78 4.84
CA ALA A 313 7.42 2.08 3.42
C ALA A 313 8.61 2.96 2.99
N PRO A 314 9.32 2.60 1.89
CA PRO A 314 10.43 3.40 1.40
C PRO A 314 9.95 4.69 0.72
N GLY A 315 10.80 5.68 0.70
CA GLY A 315 10.68 6.82 -0.18
C GLY A 315 11.84 6.87 -1.19
N TRP A 316 11.92 7.96 -1.93
CA TRP A 316 12.93 8.08 -2.98
C TRP A 316 14.38 8.07 -2.48
N ALA A 317 14.63 8.41 -1.22
CA ALA A 317 15.97 8.35 -0.63
C ALA A 317 16.46 6.90 -0.48
N GLU A 318 15.61 6.00 0.02
CA GLU A 318 15.91 4.58 0.16
C GLU A 318 16.05 3.91 -1.22
N ILE A 319 15.17 4.25 -2.15
CA ILE A 319 15.22 3.76 -3.53
C ILE A 319 16.53 4.22 -4.20
N ALA A 320 16.95 5.48 -4.01
CA ALA A 320 18.20 6.00 -4.56
C ALA A 320 19.44 5.32 -3.93
N ALA A 321 19.41 5.09 -2.62
CA ALA A 321 20.50 4.38 -1.93
C ALA A 321 20.64 2.95 -2.42
N TRP A 322 19.51 2.23 -2.56
CA TRP A 322 19.49 0.88 -3.10
C TRP A 322 20.01 0.85 -4.56
N TRP A 323 19.54 1.76 -5.41
CA TRP A 323 20.02 1.85 -6.81
C TRP A 323 21.52 2.12 -6.90
N GLN A 324 22.04 3.00 -6.03
CA GLN A 324 23.47 3.25 -5.97
C GLN A 324 24.26 1.99 -5.58
N GLN A 325 23.73 1.17 -4.67
CA GLN A 325 24.33 -0.10 -4.29
C GLN A 325 24.34 -1.09 -5.46
N VAL A 326 23.22 -1.26 -6.17
CA VAL A 326 23.13 -2.12 -7.37
C VAL A 326 24.16 -1.71 -8.42
N ARG A 327 24.29 -0.41 -8.68
CA ARG A 327 25.28 0.11 -9.63
C ARG A 327 26.73 -0.14 -9.21
N THR A 328 27.00 -0.11 -7.92
CA THR A 328 28.34 -0.37 -7.38
C THR A 328 28.69 -1.86 -7.45
N CYS A 329 27.69 -2.73 -7.36
CA CYS A 329 27.82 -4.18 -7.41
C CYS A 329 27.40 -4.78 -8.77
N ALA A 330 27.44 -3.99 -9.84
CA ALA A 330 26.94 -4.35 -11.19
C ALA A 330 27.49 -5.66 -11.73
N ASP A 331 28.75 -5.98 -11.42
CA ASP A 331 29.40 -7.24 -11.84
C ASP A 331 28.82 -8.48 -11.13
N GLN A 332 28.14 -8.28 -10.00
CA GLN A 332 27.56 -9.37 -9.21
C GLN A 332 26.11 -9.68 -9.63
N ASP A 333 25.34 -8.67 -10.06
CA ASP A 333 23.96 -8.83 -10.54
C ASP A 333 23.65 -7.95 -11.77
N PRO A 334 24.14 -8.34 -12.96
CA PRO A 334 23.85 -7.61 -14.19
C PRO A 334 22.36 -7.60 -14.56
N ALA A 335 21.59 -8.61 -14.16
CA ALA A 335 20.16 -8.68 -14.43
C ALA A 335 19.37 -7.65 -13.63
N ALA A 336 19.75 -7.41 -12.38
CA ALA A 336 19.15 -6.32 -11.59
C ALA A 336 19.52 -4.96 -12.18
N LEU A 337 20.78 -4.77 -12.60
CA LEU A 337 21.21 -3.52 -13.23
C LEU A 337 20.39 -3.19 -14.48
N GLU A 338 20.16 -4.16 -15.35
CA GLU A 338 19.34 -3.99 -16.55
C GLU A 338 17.88 -3.73 -16.21
N ARG A 339 17.29 -4.54 -15.31
CA ARG A 339 15.87 -4.45 -14.91
C ARG A 339 15.50 -3.11 -14.31
N TYR A 340 16.40 -2.51 -13.54
CA TYR A 340 16.17 -1.25 -12.84
C TYR A 340 16.84 -0.04 -13.48
N ALA A 341 17.36 -0.17 -14.70
CA ALA A 341 18.05 0.90 -15.42
C ALA A 341 17.18 2.17 -15.59
N PHE A 342 15.86 2.03 -15.69
CA PHE A 342 14.92 3.14 -15.78
C PHE A 342 15.01 4.10 -14.57
N LEU A 343 15.46 3.63 -13.40
CA LEU A 343 15.66 4.48 -12.23
C LEU A 343 16.76 5.53 -12.44
N GLN A 344 17.68 5.30 -13.35
CA GLN A 344 18.76 6.25 -13.65
C GLN A 344 18.22 7.58 -14.17
N GLU A 345 17.13 7.57 -14.93
CA GLU A 345 16.50 8.76 -15.49
C GLU A 345 15.61 9.48 -14.46
N LEU A 346 15.05 8.71 -13.51
CA LEU A 346 14.15 9.23 -12.48
C LEU A 346 14.91 9.84 -11.30
N LEU A 347 16.10 9.31 -11.00
CA LEU A 347 16.87 9.70 -9.82
C LEU A 347 17.96 10.71 -10.21
N PRO A 348 17.71 12.02 -10.11
CA PRO A 348 18.72 13.03 -10.39
C PRO A 348 19.91 12.88 -9.44
N ALA A 349 21.12 13.22 -9.93
CA ALA A 349 22.36 13.10 -9.16
C ALA A 349 22.35 13.88 -7.83
N ALA A 350 21.45 14.85 -7.67
CA ALA A 350 21.24 15.65 -6.47
C ALA A 350 20.33 14.98 -5.40
N ALA A 351 19.73 13.85 -5.70
CA ALA A 351 18.81 13.15 -4.79
C ALA A 351 19.46 12.53 -3.53
N ARG A 352 20.75 12.82 -3.30
CA ARG A 352 21.51 12.29 -2.17
C ARG A 352 21.24 12.93 -0.82
N SER A 353 20.35 13.92 -0.74
CA SER A 353 20.12 14.66 0.52
C SER A 353 18.65 15.05 0.67
N TRP A 354 17.81 14.07 1.07
CA TRP A 354 16.40 14.35 1.34
C TRP A 354 16.05 14.02 2.78
N PRO A 355 15.86 15.02 3.62
CA PRO A 355 15.05 14.86 4.81
C PRO A 355 13.58 15.00 4.37
N LEU A 356 12.93 13.91 4.02
CA LEU A 356 11.49 13.86 4.06
C LEU A 356 11.05 14.02 5.52
N ARG A 357 10.05 14.86 5.77
CA ARG A 357 9.29 14.77 7.02
C ARG A 357 8.68 13.37 7.01
N ARG A 358 9.02 12.59 8.04
CA ARG A 358 8.46 11.26 8.22
C ARG A 358 7.98 11.13 9.64
N ALA A 359 6.83 10.51 9.81
CA ALA A 359 6.45 9.99 11.11
C ALA A 359 7.50 8.97 11.57
N VAL A 360 7.83 9.01 12.83
CA VAL A 360 8.78 8.08 13.44
C VAL A 360 7.97 7.05 14.22
N PRO A 361 8.06 5.76 13.91
CA PRO A 361 7.42 4.74 14.72
C PRO A 361 8.01 4.78 16.13
N THR A 362 7.19 4.48 17.13
CA THR A 362 7.74 4.24 18.46
C THR A 362 8.43 2.89 18.45
N ILE A 363 9.75 2.88 18.47
CA ILE A 363 10.55 1.67 18.41
C ILE A 363 11.32 1.52 19.73
N GLY A 364 11.19 0.34 20.34
CA GLY A 364 11.98 -0.05 21.50
C GLY A 364 12.68 -1.39 21.23
N PHE A 365 14.00 -1.44 21.45
CA PHE A 365 14.75 -2.67 21.42
C PHE A 365 15.33 -2.96 22.79
N ARG A 366 15.22 -4.20 23.23
CA ARG A 366 15.91 -4.69 24.42
C ARG A 366 17.32 -5.11 24.03
N GLN A 367 18.32 -4.51 24.67
CA GLN A 367 19.74 -4.90 24.53
C GLN A 367 20.02 -6.25 25.17
#